data_d7bed9dc5da2092d673a671e824e07b2
#
_entry.id   d7bed9dc5da2092d673a671e824e07b2
#
_cell.length_a   1.000
_cell.length_b   1.000
_cell.length_c   1.000
_cell.angle_alpha   90.00
_cell.angle_beta   90.00
_cell.angle_gamma   90.00
#
_symmetry.space_group_name_H-M   'P 1'
#
loop_
_entity.id
_entity.type
_entity.pdbx_description
1 polymer ?
#
loop_
_entity_poly.entity_id
_entity_poly.type
_entity_poly.pdbx_seq_one_letter_code
_entity_poly.pdbx_strand_id
1 'polypeptide(L)'
;ALELGVVPTFAAKWLVPRLGDFQRLHPDIAVHLSSRTRPFLFADTALDAAIFAGDAGWPGTASCFLMDERLVAVGSPALVKTRRTLKAADLAHLPLLQMSTRPYAWRQWFESLGLHIDNDLAGARMELFSITTEAAIHGQGLALIPRFLIEEDLKQGRLVPLIEHEFVSDRRYYFIYPEQKSDNTVLALFRSWLDAQATRYREAQP
;
A
#
# COMPACT_ATOMS: atom_id res chain seq x y z
N ALA A 1 13.12 22.11 5.86
CA ALA A 1 12.80 20.91 5.07
C ALA A 1 12.43 19.76 6.01
N LEU A 2 11.65 18.82 5.51
CA LEU A 2 11.32 17.56 6.18
C LEU A 2 11.90 16.41 5.35
N GLU A 3 12.72 15.57 5.97
CA GLU A 3 13.30 14.37 5.36
C GLU A 3 12.44 13.15 5.68
N LEU A 4 11.73 12.61 4.70
CA LEU A 4 10.75 11.56 4.88
C LEU A 4 11.13 10.27 4.14
N GLY A 5 11.25 9.16 4.88
CA GLY A 5 11.36 7.82 4.32
C GLY A 5 9.97 7.25 4.05
N VAL A 6 9.71 6.73 2.84
CA VAL A 6 8.38 6.25 2.48
C VAL A 6 8.47 4.94 1.72
N VAL A 7 7.55 4.01 1.96
CA VAL A 7 7.37 2.85 1.09
C VAL A 7 6.97 3.33 -0.31
N PRO A 8 7.64 2.88 -1.37
CA PRO A 8 7.60 3.54 -2.68
C PRO A 8 6.22 3.68 -3.31
N THR A 9 5.41 2.63 -3.27
CA THR A 9 4.08 2.68 -3.92
C THR A 9 3.14 3.63 -3.20
N PHE A 10 3.17 3.67 -1.87
CA PHE A 10 2.42 4.64 -1.08
C PHE A 10 2.82 6.07 -1.43
N ALA A 11 4.13 6.33 -1.53
CA ALA A 11 4.64 7.63 -1.93
C ALA A 11 4.04 8.06 -3.28
N ALA A 12 4.20 7.23 -4.30
CA ALA A 12 3.80 7.57 -5.66
C ALA A 12 2.28 7.68 -5.87
N LYS A 13 1.51 6.77 -5.26
CA LYS A 13 0.09 6.61 -5.57
C LYS A 13 -0.83 7.33 -4.59
N TRP A 14 -0.42 7.53 -3.36
CA TRP A 14 -1.28 8.16 -2.36
C TRP A 14 -0.76 9.49 -1.83
N LEU A 15 0.52 9.56 -1.46
CA LEU A 15 1.09 10.76 -0.82
C LEU A 15 1.32 11.88 -1.83
N VAL A 16 2.08 11.64 -2.89
CA VAL A 16 2.45 12.67 -3.87
C VAL A 16 1.24 13.36 -4.50
N PRO A 17 0.16 12.65 -4.88
CA PRO A 17 -1.05 13.32 -5.40
C PRO A 17 -1.69 14.32 -4.43
N ARG A 18 -1.42 14.20 -3.11
CA ARG A 18 -1.95 15.07 -2.06
C ARG A 18 -0.96 16.13 -1.57
N LEU A 19 0.33 15.89 -1.78
CA LEU A 19 1.41 16.71 -1.22
C LEU A 19 1.37 18.17 -1.67
N GLY A 20 0.83 18.44 -2.86
CA GLY A 20 0.61 19.82 -3.35
C GLY A 20 -0.31 20.65 -2.45
N ASP A 21 -1.23 20.01 -1.73
CA ASP A 21 -2.08 20.68 -0.74
C ASP A 21 -1.25 21.14 0.47
N PHE A 22 -0.37 20.31 1.00
CA PHE A 22 0.54 20.68 2.07
C PHE A 22 1.47 21.82 1.66
N GLN A 23 2.02 21.79 0.45
CA GLN A 23 2.92 22.82 -0.07
C GLN A 23 2.23 24.18 -0.23
N ARG A 24 0.93 24.20 -0.57
CA ARG A 24 0.14 25.46 -0.62
C ARG A 24 -0.11 26.03 0.76
N LEU A 25 -0.32 25.17 1.77
CA LEU A 25 -0.52 25.60 3.16
C LEU A 25 0.79 26.06 3.83
N HIS A 26 1.90 25.44 3.43
CA HIS A 26 3.23 25.68 4.01
C HIS A 26 4.29 25.83 2.91
N PRO A 27 4.27 26.93 2.15
CA PRO A 27 5.14 27.13 0.98
C PRO A 27 6.64 27.15 1.32
N ASP A 28 6.98 27.50 2.57
CA ASP A 28 8.36 27.55 3.04
C ASP A 28 8.91 26.19 3.51
N ILE A 29 8.08 25.14 3.49
CA ILE A 29 8.48 23.80 3.93
C ILE A 29 8.68 22.89 2.72
N ALA A 30 9.93 22.57 2.41
CA ALA A 30 10.24 21.53 1.44
C ALA A 30 10.10 20.14 2.08
N VAL A 31 9.49 19.20 1.37
CA VAL A 31 9.39 17.78 1.78
C VAL A 31 10.24 16.95 0.81
N HIS A 32 11.26 16.32 1.35
CA HIS A 32 12.13 15.42 0.61
C HIS A 32 11.71 13.99 0.86
N LEU A 33 11.54 13.20 -0.21
CA LEU A 33 11.09 11.83 -0.14
C LEU A 33 12.21 10.86 -0.51
N SER A 34 12.47 9.90 0.35
CA SER A 34 13.40 8.79 0.10
C SER A 34 12.68 7.46 0.19
N SER A 35 12.94 6.56 -0.73
CA SER A 35 12.35 5.21 -0.70
C SER A 35 12.93 4.38 0.43
N ARG A 36 12.06 3.69 1.17
CA ARG A 36 12.41 2.72 2.19
C ARG A 36 11.51 1.51 2.08
N THR A 37 12.11 0.34 1.86
CA THR A 37 11.38 -0.93 1.71
C THR A 37 11.50 -1.84 2.92
N ARG A 38 12.42 -1.51 3.85
CA ARG A 38 12.69 -2.27 5.06
C ARG A 38 12.73 -1.35 6.28
N PRO A 39 12.38 -1.87 7.48
CA PRO A 39 12.58 -1.14 8.72
C PRO A 39 14.04 -0.73 8.91
N PHE A 40 14.27 0.40 9.56
CA PHE A 40 15.58 0.96 9.82
C PHE A 40 15.62 1.67 11.18
N LEU A 41 16.82 2.00 11.65
CA LEU A 41 17.01 2.83 12.83
C LEU A 41 17.16 4.30 12.39
N PHE A 42 16.36 5.19 12.96
CA PHE A 42 16.46 6.63 12.65
C PHE A 42 17.85 7.21 12.94
N ALA A 43 18.52 6.69 13.98
CA ALA A 43 19.86 7.12 14.35
C ALA A 43 20.91 6.94 13.23
N ASP A 44 20.69 5.98 12.34
CA ASP A 44 21.58 5.67 11.22
C ASP A 44 21.20 6.45 9.93
N THR A 45 20.27 7.38 10.03
CA THR A 45 19.74 8.12 8.88
C THR A 45 19.61 9.61 9.19
N ALA A 46 19.48 10.42 8.14
CA ALA A 46 19.09 11.83 8.25
C ALA A 46 17.58 12.05 8.21
N LEU A 47 16.78 10.99 8.29
CA LEU A 47 15.32 11.08 8.18
C LEU A 47 14.69 11.66 9.45
N ASP A 48 13.67 12.47 9.25
CA ASP A 48 12.87 13.03 10.32
C ASP A 48 11.70 12.12 10.71
N ALA A 49 11.14 11.43 9.72
CA ALA A 49 10.02 10.52 9.89
C ALA A 49 9.98 9.48 8.77
N ALA A 50 9.09 8.50 8.92
CA ALA A 50 8.83 7.48 7.91
C ALA A 50 7.32 7.20 7.77
N ILE A 51 6.92 6.76 6.58
CA ILE A 51 5.63 6.09 6.35
C ILE A 51 5.93 4.66 5.96
N PHE A 52 5.42 3.73 6.74
CA PHE A 52 5.74 2.31 6.62
C PHE A 52 4.53 1.43 6.88
N ALA A 53 4.48 0.27 6.22
CA ALA A 53 3.47 -0.74 6.45
C ALA A 53 4.03 -1.86 7.34
N GLY A 54 3.39 -2.11 8.47
CA GLY A 54 3.81 -3.15 9.41
C GLY A 54 3.36 -2.85 10.82
N ASP A 55 4.20 -3.17 11.79
CA ASP A 55 3.99 -2.84 13.20
C ASP A 55 4.53 -1.45 13.51
N ALA A 56 3.81 -0.72 14.37
CA ALA A 56 4.21 0.62 14.81
C ALA A 56 5.27 0.61 15.93
N GLY A 57 5.61 -0.57 16.45
CA GLY A 57 6.43 -0.72 17.66
C GLY A 57 7.95 -0.57 17.43
N TRP A 58 8.38 0.44 16.67
CA TRP A 58 9.81 0.73 16.53
C TRP A 58 10.34 1.38 17.81
N PRO A 59 11.44 0.86 18.40
CA PRO A 59 11.98 1.40 19.65
C PRO A 59 12.30 2.90 19.56
N GLY A 60 11.92 3.66 20.60
CA GLY A 60 12.19 5.10 20.69
C GLY A 60 11.42 5.96 19.70
N THR A 61 10.32 5.44 19.15
CA THR A 61 9.49 6.17 18.19
C THR A 61 8.04 6.30 18.66
N ALA A 62 7.40 7.37 18.21
CA ALA A 62 5.96 7.55 18.24
C ALA A 62 5.38 7.29 16.85
N SER A 63 4.10 6.94 16.78
CA SER A 63 3.44 6.63 15.53
C SER A 63 2.01 7.18 15.47
N CYS A 64 1.56 7.48 14.25
CA CYS A 64 0.19 7.79 13.90
C CYS A 64 -0.34 6.73 12.94
N PHE A 65 -1.47 6.13 13.23
CA PHE A 65 -2.17 5.24 12.31
C PHE A 65 -2.71 6.02 11.11
N LEU A 66 -2.46 5.52 9.91
CA LEU A 66 -2.95 6.12 8.67
C LEU A 66 -4.11 5.33 8.09
N MET A 67 -3.90 4.05 7.76
CA MET A 67 -4.92 3.20 7.16
C MET A 67 -4.60 1.71 7.26
N ASP A 68 -5.63 0.89 7.16
CA ASP A 68 -5.51 -0.56 7.01
C ASP A 68 -5.04 -0.93 5.60
N GLU A 69 -4.49 -2.12 5.48
CA GLU A 69 -4.16 -2.72 4.20
C GLU A 69 -5.26 -3.70 3.79
N ARG A 70 -6.11 -3.26 2.87
CA ARG A 70 -7.21 -4.06 2.32
C ARG A 70 -6.82 -4.54 0.92
N LEU A 71 -6.53 -5.84 0.80
CA LEU A 71 -6.09 -6.45 -0.44
C LEU A 71 -7.29 -6.88 -1.29
N VAL A 72 -7.30 -6.48 -2.53
CA VAL A 72 -8.29 -6.85 -3.54
C VAL A 72 -7.62 -7.63 -4.67
N ALA A 73 -8.26 -8.70 -5.11
CA ALA A 73 -7.79 -9.49 -6.25
C ALA A 73 -8.14 -8.78 -7.56
N VAL A 74 -7.14 -8.48 -8.36
CA VAL A 74 -7.27 -7.74 -9.62
C VAL A 74 -6.50 -8.39 -10.75
N GLY A 75 -6.93 -8.10 -11.97
CA GLY A 75 -6.23 -8.52 -13.20
C GLY A 75 -6.56 -7.61 -14.36
N SER A 76 -5.86 -7.79 -15.48
CA SER A 76 -6.18 -7.04 -16.70
C SER A 76 -7.51 -7.50 -17.29
N PRO A 77 -8.28 -6.60 -17.94
CA PRO A 77 -9.49 -6.99 -18.65
C PRO A 77 -9.25 -8.07 -19.70
N ALA A 78 -8.11 -8.05 -20.37
CA ALA A 78 -7.75 -9.03 -21.41
C ALA A 78 -7.62 -10.45 -20.85
N LEU A 79 -7.09 -10.59 -19.63
CA LEU A 79 -6.90 -11.90 -19.00
C LEU A 79 -8.23 -12.53 -18.55
N VAL A 80 -9.25 -11.74 -18.28
CA VAL A 80 -10.54 -12.19 -17.75
C VAL A 80 -11.71 -12.13 -18.74
N LYS A 81 -11.51 -11.55 -19.93
CA LYS A 81 -12.56 -11.33 -20.97
C LYS A 81 -13.35 -12.57 -21.39
N THR A 82 -12.74 -13.74 -21.30
CA THR A 82 -13.37 -15.01 -21.72
C THR A 82 -14.24 -15.65 -20.64
N ARG A 83 -14.30 -15.08 -19.44
CA ARG A 83 -14.96 -15.68 -18.28
C ARG A 83 -16.07 -14.77 -17.79
N ARG A 84 -17.32 -15.14 -18.06
CA ARG A 84 -18.50 -14.35 -17.69
C ARG A 84 -18.75 -14.27 -16.18
N THR A 85 -18.32 -15.27 -15.41
CA THR A 85 -18.49 -15.30 -13.96
C THR A 85 -17.31 -16.07 -13.38
N LEU A 86 -16.39 -15.37 -12.72
CA LEU A 86 -15.30 -15.98 -11.99
C LEU A 86 -15.76 -16.30 -10.57
N LYS A 87 -15.53 -17.54 -10.15
CA LYS A 87 -15.56 -17.90 -8.73
C LYS A 87 -14.16 -17.79 -8.16
N ALA A 88 -14.05 -17.58 -6.85
CA ALA A 88 -12.75 -17.45 -6.20
C ALA A 88 -11.83 -18.65 -6.50
N ALA A 89 -12.35 -19.87 -6.53
CA ALA A 89 -11.58 -21.07 -6.85
C ALA A 89 -11.01 -21.07 -8.29
N ASP A 90 -11.67 -20.39 -9.24
CA ASP A 90 -11.20 -20.30 -10.63
C ASP A 90 -9.89 -19.50 -10.75
N LEU A 91 -9.64 -18.58 -9.82
CA LEU A 91 -8.43 -17.78 -9.80
C LEU A 91 -7.17 -18.62 -9.62
N ALA A 92 -7.28 -19.77 -8.96
CA ALA A 92 -6.18 -20.71 -8.77
C ALA A 92 -5.66 -21.33 -10.09
N HIS A 93 -6.43 -21.27 -11.16
CA HIS A 93 -6.08 -21.79 -12.48
C HIS A 93 -5.42 -20.72 -13.38
N LEU A 94 -5.29 -19.50 -12.90
CA LEU A 94 -4.62 -18.40 -13.58
C LEU A 94 -3.25 -18.12 -12.94
N PRO A 95 -2.30 -17.53 -13.66
CA PRO A 95 -1.03 -17.14 -13.07
C PRO A 95 -1.27 -16.17 -11.90
N LEU A 96 -0.68 -16.47 -10.75
CA LEU A 96 -0.72 -15.59 -9.58
C LEU A 96 0.60 -14.82 -9.48
N LEU A 97 0.52 -13.54 -9.17
CA LEU A 97 1.67 -12.69 -8.88
C LEU A 97 1.85 -12.60 -7.37
N GLN A 98 3.05 -12.88 -6.91
CA GLN A 98 3.39 -12.91 -5.49
C GLN A 98 4.14 -11.64 -5.08
N MET A 99 3.95 -11.22 -3.83
CA MET A 99 4.72 -10.14 -3.22
C MET A 99 5.71 -10.72 -2.20
N SER A 100 7.01 -10.42 -2.35
CA SER A 100 8.04 -10.91 -1.42
C SER A 100 7.84 -10.36 0.01
N THR A 101 7.25 -9.19 0.16
CA THR A 101 6.91 -8.58 1.46
C THR A 101 5.58 -9.05 2.02
N ARG A 102 4.80 -9.82 1.26
CA ARG A 102 3.51 -10.44 1.63
C ARG A 102 3.49 -11.89 1.14
N PRO A 103 4.40 -12.76 1.64
CA PRO A 103 4.65 -14.07 1.03
C PRO A 103 3.45 -15.02 1.08
N TYR A 104 2.52 -14.79 2.01
CA TYR A 104 1.35 -15.64 2.22
C TYR A 104 0.02 -14.94 1.86
N ALA A 105 0.07 -13.81 1.15
CA ALA A 105 -1.14 -13.02 0.88
C ALA A 105 -2.21 -13.81 0.12
N TRP A 106 -1.85 -14.52 -0.95
CA TRP A 106 -2.80 -15.34 -1.70
C TRP A 106 -3.38 -16.48 -0.87
N ARG A 107 -2.56 -17.17 -0.07
CA ARG A 107 -3.03 -18.21 0.85
C ARG A 107 -4.05 -17.64 1.84
N GLN A 108 -3.74 -16.55 2.50
CA GLN A 108 -4.61 -15.90 3.46
C GLN A 108 -5.91 -15.41 2.80
N TRP A 109 -5.82 -14.90 1.58
CA TRP A 109 -6.97 -14.45 0.82
C TRP A 109 -7.91 -15.63 0.48
N PHE A 110 -7.39 -16.74 -0.03
CA PHE A 110 -8.18 -17.93 -0.29
C PHE A 110 -8.79 -18.54 0.98
N GLU A 111 -7.98 -18.63 2.04
CA GLU A 111 -8.44 -19.15 3.33
C GLU A 111 -9.57 -18.30 3.94
N SER A 112 -9.52 -16.99 3.76
CA SER A 112 -10.60 -16.08 4.21
C SER A 112 -11.93 -16.34 3.51
N LEU A 113 -11.91 -17.04 2.37
CA LEU A 113 -13.09 -17.52 1.62
C LEU A 113 -13.40 -18.99 1.87
N GLY A 114 -12.69 -19.62 2.82
CA GLY A 114 -12.85 -21.06 3.12
C GLY A 114 -12.27 -21.97 2.06
N LEU A 115 -11.33 -21.49 1.23
CA LEU A 115 -10.73 -22.25 0.14
C LEU A 115 -9.31 -22.68 0.50
N HIS A 116 -8.98 -23.92 0.13
CA HIS A 116 -7.65 -24.50 0.21
C HIS A 116 -7.13 -24.72 -1.20
N ILE A 117 -6.01 -24.07 -1.53
CA ILE A 117 -5.42 -24.10 -2.87
C ILE A 117 -3.97 -24.54 -2.76
N ASP A 118 -3.60 -25.65 -3.39
CA ASP A 118 -2.29 -26.26 -3.27
C ASP A 118 -1.15 -25.41 -3.87
N ASN A 119 -1.44 -24.64 -4.93
CA ASN A 119 -0.46 -23.82 -5.64
C ASN A 119 -0.56 -22.32 -5.37
N ASP A 120 -1.15 -21.94 -4.25
CA ASP A 120 -1.40 -20.54 -3.89
C ASP A 120 -0.13 -19.70 -3.65
N LEU A 121 1.03 -20.35 -3.47
CA LEU A 121 2.33 -19.69 -3.33
C LEU A 121 3.19 -19.72 -4.60
N ALA A 122 2.65 -20.28 -5.68
CA ALA A 122 3.34 -20.34 -6.96
C ALA A 122 3.23 -19.02 -7.73
N GLY A 123 4.11 -18.82 -8.69
CA GLY A 123 4.11 -17.68 -9.60
C GLY A 123 5.29 -16.72 -9.42
N ALA A 124 5.34 -15.73 -10.29
CA ALA A 124 6.39 -14.71 -10.25
C ALA A 124 6.29 -13.86 -8.97
N ARG A 125 7.44 -13.52 -8.41
CA ARG A 125 7.54 -12.78 -7.14
C ARG A 125 8.15 -11.41 -7.37
N MET A 126 7.50 -10.38 -6.84
CA MET A 126 7.91 -8.99 -6.96
C MET A 126 8.01 -8.34 -5.59
N GLU A 127 8.86 -7.32 -5.47
CA GLU A 127 9.11 -6.67 -4.19
C GLU A 127 8.16 -5.48 -3.92
N LEU A 128 7.72 -4.79 -4.98
CA LEU A 128 6.93 -3.56 -4.88
C LEU A 128 5.52 -3.75 -5.44
N PHE A 129 4.51 -3.17 -4.79
CA PHE A 129 3.15 -3.14 -5.33
C PHE A 129 3.06 -2.42 -6.67
N SER A 130 3.88 -1.39 -6.92
CA SER A 130 3.93 -0.71 -8.22
C SER A 130 4.36 -1.64 -9.35
N ILE A 131 5.34 -2.50 -9.12
CA ILE A 131 5.80 -3.49 -10.10
C ILE A 131 4.74 -4.57 -10.33
N THR A 132 4.15 -5.07 -9.24
CA THR A 132 3.07 -6.07 -9.32
C THR A 132 1.84 -5.53 -10.05
N THR A 133 1.50 -4.27 -9.82
CA THR A 133 0.41 -3.57 -10.52
C THR A 133 0.67 -3.50 -12.02
N GLU A 134 1.86 -3.08 -12.44
CA GLU A 134 2.23 -3.03 -13.86
C GLU A 134 2.22 -4.42 -14.50
N ALA A 135 2.72 -5.43 -13.82
CA ALA A 135 2.68 -6.81 -14.31
C ALA A 135 1.22 -7.29 -14.51
N ALA A 136 0.33 -6.98 -13.59
CA ALA A 136 -1.08 -7.31 -13.72
C ALA A 136 -1.76 -6.55 -14.87
N ILE A 137 -1.48 -5.25 -15.03
CA ILE A 137 -1.98 -4.43 -16.15
C ILE A 137 -1.57 -5.04 -17.49
N HIS A 138 -0.35 -5.53 -17.60
CA HIS A 138 0.18 -6.16 -18.80
C HIS A 138 -0.23 -7.64 -18.98
N GLY A 139 -1.16 -8.13 -18.16
CA GLY A 139 -1.73 -9.46 -18.30
C GLY A 139 -0.81 -10.61 -17.88
N GLN A 140 0.24 -10.34 -17.11
CA GLN A 140 1.19 -11.38 -16.65
C GLN A 140 0.62 -12.27 -15.54
N GLY A 141 -0.46 -11.85 -14.89
CA GLY A 141 -1.12 -12.62 -13.85
C GLY A 141 -2.10 -11.81 -13.03
N LEU A 142 -2.65 -12.46 -12.02
CA LEU A 142 -3.55 -11.85 -11.03
C LEU A 142 -2.74 -11.35 -9.85
N ALA A 143 -3.13 -10.21 -9.29
CA ALA A 143 -2.45 -9.60 -8.17
C ALA A 143 -3.40 -9.33 -7.00
N LEU A 144 -2.86 -9.39 -5.78
CA LEU A 144 -3.48 -8.86 -4.57
C LEU A 144 -2.81 -7.53 -4.24
N ILE A 145 -3.58 -6.45 -4.31
CA ILE A 145 -3.05 -5.09 -4.12
C ILE A 145 -3.99 -4.31 -3.21
N PRO A 146 -3.45 -3.46 -2.32
CA PRO A 146 -4.29 -2.55 -1.56
C PRO A 146 -5.08 -1.63 -2.49
N ARG A 147 -6.41 -1.62 -2.34
CA ARG A 147 -7.32 -0.84 -3.21
C ARG A 147 -6.89 0.63 -3.32
N PHE A 148 -6.49 1.25 -2.21
CA PHE A 148 -6.11 2.66 -2.19
C PHE A 148 -4.87 3.00 -3.04
N LEU A 149 -4.08 1.98 -3.45
CA LEU A 149 -2.90 2.17 -4.32
C LEU A 149 -3.22 2.04 -5.81
N ILE A 150 -4.42 1.57 -6.17
CA ILE A 150 -4.82 1.29 -7.56
C ILE A 150 -6.15 1.93 -7.96
N GLU A 151 -6.64 2.89 -7.21
CA GLU A 151 -7.96 3.52 -7.51
C GLU A 151 -8.02 4.11 -8.91
N GLU A 152 -6.95 4.76 -9.37
CA GLU A 152 -6.88 5.32 -10.71
C GLU A 152 -6.86 4.22 -11.79
N ASP A 153 -6.15 3.11 -11.55
CA ASP A 153 -6.10 1.98 -12.48
C ASP A 153 -7.46 1.29 -12.60
N LEU A 154 -8.19 1.18 -11.49
CA LEU A 154 -9.57 0.66 -11.47
C LEU A 154 -10.52 1.61 -12.20
N LYS A 155 -10.43 2.90 -11.93
CA LYS A 155 -11.27 3.92 -12.55
C LYS A 155 -11.08 3.99 -14.06
N GLN A 156 -9.85 3.87 -14.53
CA GLN A 156 -9.52 3.89 -15.96
C GLN A 156 -9.71 2.52 -16.63
N GLY A 157 -10.09 1.50 -15.90
CA GLY A 157 -10.32 0.16 -16.44
C GLY A 157 -9.06 -0.59 -16.87
N ARG A 158 -7.87 -0.16 -16.44
CA ARG A 158 -6.61 -0.90 -16.69
C ARG A 158 -6.55 -2.19 -15.88
N LEU A 159 -7.11 -2.16 -14.68
CA LEU A 159 -7.34 -3.32 -13.84
C LEU A 159 -8.83 -3.44 -13.51
N VAL A 160 -9.29 -4.66 -13.35
CA VAL A 160 -10.64 -4.95 -12.90
C VAL A 160 -10.60 -5.82 -11.64
N PRO A 161 -11.48 -5.56 -10.65
CA PRO A 161 -11.67 -6.45 -9.52
C PRO A 161 -12.24 -7.77 -10.04
N LEU A 162 -11.75 -8.89 -9.51
CA LEU A 162 -12.14 -10.22 -9.99
C LEU A 162 -13.27 -10.81 -9.17
N ILE A 163 -13.22 -10.60 -7.86
CA ILE A 163 -14.19 -11.10 -6.88
C ILE A 163 -14.49 -9.95 -5.92
N GLU A 164 -15.73 -9.82 -5.53
CA GLU A 164 -16.20 -8.84 -4.56
C GLU A 164 -15.85 -9.27 -3.13
N HIS A 165 -14.55 -9.32 -2.84
CA HIS A 165 -14.00 -9.72 -1.56
C HIS A 165 -12.68 -9.01 -1.30
N GLU A 166 -12.58 -8.37 -0.14
CA GLU A 166 -11.36 -7.74 0.34
C GLU A 166 -10.83 -8.51 1.55
N PHE A 167 -9.54 -8.74 1.57
CA PHE A 167 -8.84 -9.31 2.72
C PHE A 167 -8.10 -8.21 3.47
N VAL A 168 -8.44 -8.00 4.73
CA VAL A 168 -7.70 -7.08 5.61
C VAL A 168 -6.49 -7.83 6.15
N SER A 169 -5.31 -7.41 5.71
CA SER A 169 -4.06 -8.02 6.17
C SER A 169 -3.74 -7.58 7.62
N ASP A 170 -2.75 -8.23 8.22
CA ASP A 170 -2.22 -7.86 9.53
C ASP A 170 -1.34 -6.60 9.49
N ARG A 171 -1.06 -6.08 8.31
CA ARG A 171 -0.27 -4.88 8.11
C ARG A 171 -1.12 -3.64 8.12
N ARG A 172 -0.57 -2.57 8.74
CA ARG A 172 -1.18 -1.25 8.78
C ARG A 172 -0.16 -0.21 8.37
N TYR A 173 -0.62 0.88 7.80
CA TYR A 173 0.25 2.01 7.43
C TYR A 173 0.30 3.01 8.56
N TYR A 174 1.52 3.37 8.95
CA TYR A 174 1.80 4.30 10.04
C TYR A 174 2.74 5.41 9.57
N PHE A 175 2.55 6.60 10.12
CA PHE A 175 3.54 7.64 10.16
C PHE A 175 4.33 7.48 11.45
N ILE A 176 5.64 7.29 11.34
CA ILE A 176 6.54 6.94 12.44
C ILE A 176 7.63 8.00 12.53
N TYR A 177 7.94 8.46 13.73
CA TYR A 177 8.97 9.47 13.96
C TYR A 177 9.65 9.26 15.33
N PRO A 178 10.93 9.69 15.49
CA PRO A 178 11.61 9.62 16.78
C PRO A 178 10.88 10.46 17.84
N GLU A 179 10.68 9.90 19.03
CA GLU A 179 10.02 10.63 20.15
C GLU A 179 10.72 11.94 20.46
N GLN A 180 12.06 11.98 20.35
CA GLN A 180 12.86 13.16 20.58
C GLN A 180 12.54 14.32 19.62
N LYS A 181 11.92 14.04 18.47
CA LYS A 181 11.52 15.05 17.48
C LYS A 181 10.04 15.45 17.62
N SER A 182 9.33 14.98 18.64
CA SER A 182 7.90 15.24 18.83
C SER A 182 7.56 16.75 18.87
N ASP A 183 8.47 17.57 19.40
CA ASP A 183 8.28 19.02 19.52
C ASP A 183 8.76 19.79 18.28
N ASN A 184 9.23 19.11 17.24
CA ASN A 184 9.63 19.76 16.00
C ASN A 184 8.40 20.32 15.27
N THR A 185 8.35 21.62 15.08
CA THR A 185 7.20 22.34 14.50
C THR A 185 6.88 21.85 13.08
N VAL A 186 7.88 21.67 12.23
CA VAL A 186 7.70 21.20 10.83
C VAL A 186 7.13 19.81 10.81
N LEU A 187 7.64 18.91 11.65
CA LEU A 187 7.15 17.55 11.80
C LEU A 187 5.68 17.53 12.30
N ALA A 188 5.36 18.37 13.29
CA ALA A 188 4.02 18.47 13.83
C ALA A 188 3.00 18.97 12.80
N LEU A 189 3.36 19.96 11.99
CA LEU A 189 2.52 20.46 10.89
C LEU A 189 2.25 19.39 9.84
N PHE A 190 3.28 18.68 9.43
CA PHE A 190 3.15 17.60 8.46
C PHE A 190 2.30 16.44 9.01
N ARG A 191 2.56 16.04 10.26
CA ARG A 191 1.78 14.99 10.94
C ARG A 191 0.30 15.33 11.00
N SER A 192 -0.04 16.56 11.41
CA SER A 192 -1.44 17.01 11.51
C SER A 192 -2.13 17.03 10.14
N TRP A 193 -1.43 17.51 9.12
CA TRP A 193 -1.93 17.50 7.76
C TRP A 193 -2.15 16.08 7.24
N LEU A 194 -1.16 15.19 7.44
CA LEU A 194 -1.21 13.80 6.98
C LEU A 194 -2.34 13.01 7.66
N ASP A 195 -2.50 13.19 8.98
CA ASP A 195 -3.58 12.58 9.76
C ASP A 195 -4.96 13.03 9.26
N ALA A 196 -5.12 14.32 8.96
CA ALA A 196 -6.35 14.86 8.38
C ALA A 196 -6.63 14.28 6.99
N GLN A 197 -5.60 14.11 6.15
CA GLN A 197 -5.74 13.48 4.83
C GLN A 197 -6.15 12.01 4.95
N ALA A 198 -5.50 11.26 5.84
CA ALA A 198 -5.80 9.86 6.08
C ALA A 198 -7.20 9.66 6.66
N THR A 199 -7.60 10.49 7.61
CA THR A 199 -8.94 10.47 8.22
C THR A 199 -10.03 10.72 7.16
N ARG A 200 -9.88 11.76 6.34
CA ARG A 200 -10.82 12.05 5.24
C ARG A 200 -10.91 10.88 4.25
N TYR A 201 -9.77 10.28 3.94
CA TYR A 201 -9.73 9.11 3.04
C TYR A 201 -10.51 7.93 3.63
N ARG A 202 -10.26 7.58 4.90
CA ARG A 202 -10.97 6.48 5.58
C ARG A 202 -12.47 6.71 5.68
N GLU A 203 -12.90 7.95 5.99
CA GLU A 203 -14.32 8.31 6.11
C GLU A 203 -15.05 8.31 4.76
N ALA A 204 -14.35 8.54 3.65
CA ALA A 204 -14.90 8.49 2.31
C ALA A 204 -15.05 7.05 1.76
N GLN A 205 -14.48 6.03 2.42
CA GLN A 205 -14.63 4.63 2.03
C GLN A 205 -16.02 4.10 2.42
N PRO A 206 -16.70 3.34 1.54
CA PRO A 206 -17.99 2.71 1.86
C PRO A 206 -17.87 1.63 2.92
#